data_a35a49b14e66b90269788d4baed7e081
#
_entry.id   a35a49b14e66b90269788d4baed7e081
#
_cell.length_a   1.000
_cell.length_b   1.000
_cell.length_c   1.000
_cell.angle_alpha   90.00
_cell.angle_beta   90.00
_cell.angle_gamma   90.00
#
_symmetry.space_group_name_H-M   'P 1'
#
loop_
_entity.id
_entity.type
_entity.pdbx_description
1 polymer ?
#
loop_
_entity_poly.entity_id
_entity_poly.type
_entity_poly.pdbx_seq_one_letter_code
_entity_poly.pdbx_strand_id
1 'polypeptide(L)'
;MNKPIVLLIVGDATETVDTLYPYYRLIEGGYQPVVAAPEKRKYQMVMHEVKPGWTITKEWEGYTIDADIAFKDIKPEEYAGILFSGGRAPEYIREDEALLNVTRWMWENKKPMASVSSGVVGAPASPATPSKQRFTACTISPSG
;
A
#
# COMPACT_ATOMS: atom_id res chain seq x y z
N MET A 1 -7.60 25.39 -2.61
CA MET A 1 -6.27 24.79 -2.32
C MET A 1 -6.32 23.31 -2.68
N ASN A 2 -5.36 22.85 -3.44
CA ASN A 2 -5.26 21.45 -3.79
C ASN A 2 -4.82 20.61 -2.58
N LYS A 3 -5.49 19.49 -2.35
CA LYS A 3 -5.11 18.55 -1.28
C LYS A 3 -3.82 17.83 -1.65
N PRO A 4 -2.92 17.57 -0.70
CA PRO A 4 -1.76 16.70 -0.96
C PRO A 4 -2.23 15.30 -1.37
N ILE A 5 -1.54 14.73 -2.35
CA ILE A 5 -1.91 13.43 -2.94
C ILE A 5 -0.98 12.35 -2.39
N VAL A 6 -1.56 11.25 -1.94
CA VAL A 6 -0.83 10.09 -1.43
C VAL A 6 -1.12 8.88 -2.29
N LEU A 7 -0.06 8.22 -2.77
CA LEU A 7 -0.18 6.94 -3.49
C LEU A 7 -0.56 5.82 -2.52
N LEU A 8 -1.59 5.07 -2.88
CA LEU A 8 -1.97 3.84 -2.20
C LEU A 8 -1.73 2.67 -3.16
N ILE A 9 -0.74 1.86 -2.86
CA ILE A 9 -0.29 0.77 -3.72
C ILE A 9 -1.09 -0.49 -3.44
N VAL A 10 -1.74 -1.01 -4.48
CA VAL A 10 -2.57 -2.22 -4.43
C VAL A 10 -2.25 -3.16 -5.59
N GLY A 11 -2.79 -4.36 -5.51
CA GLY A 11 -2.79 -5.37 -6.56
C GLY A 11 -3.88 -6.39 -6.28
N ASP A 12 -3.96 -7.45 -7.06
CA ASP A 12 -4.87 -8.56 -6.77
C ASP A 12 -4.49 -9.23 -5.45
N ALA A 13 -5.49 -9.62 -4.68
CA ALA A 13 -5.36 -10.17 -3.34
C ALA A 13 -4.78 -9.17 -2.29
N THR A 14 -4.92 -7.88 -2.52
CA THR A 14 -4.71 -6.86 -1.49
C THR A 14 -5.75 -7.04 -0.37
N GLU A 15 -5.31 -6.90 0.88
CA GLU A 15 -6.20 -7.05 2.03
C GLU A 15 -7.14 -5.83 2.16
N THR A 16 -8.44 -6.11 2.37
CA THR A 16 -9.51 -5.10 2.34
C THR A 16 -9.33 -4.02 3.42
N VAL A 17 -9.11 -4.42 4.67
CA VAL A 17 -8.97 -3.46 5.79
C VAL A 17 -7.69 -2.65 5.66
N ASP A 18 -6.58 -3.31 5.27
CA ASP A 18 -5.27 -2.66 5.06
C ASP A 18 -5.31 -1.61 3.94
N THR A 19 -6.33 -1.68 3.10
CA THR A 19 -6.52 -0.76 1.97
C THR A 19 -7.58 0.29 2.27
N LEU A 20 -8.77 -0.12 2.68
CA LEU A 20 -9.91 0.80 2.83
C LEU A 20 -9.77 1.70 4.06
N TYR A 21 -9.22 1.19 5.17
CA TYR A 21 -9.02 2.03 6.35
C TYR A 21 -8.03 3.19 6.06
N PRO A 22 -6.83 2.95 5.54
CA PRO A 22 -5.94 4.05 5.15
C PRO A 22 -6.54 4.96 4.09
N TYR A 23 -7.25 4.41 3.12
CA TYR A 23 -7.92 5.19 2.07
C TYR A 23 -8.84 6.26 2.67
N TYR A 24 -9.78 5.85 3.51
CA TYR A 24 -10.73 6.77 4.13
C TYR A 24 -10.08 7.65 5.19
N ARG A 25 -9.10 7.12 5.92
CA ARG A 25 -8.37 7.91 6.91
C ARG A 25 -7.56 9.05 6.29
N LEU A 26 -7.00 8.82 5.11
CA LEU A 26 -6.33 9.88 4.35
C LEU A 26 -7.32 10.99 3.95
N ILE A 27 -8.51 10.62 3.47
CA ILE A 27 -9.56 11.59 3.13
C ILE A 27 -9.97 12.41 4.34
N GLU A 28 -10.22 11.78 5.48
CA GLU A 28 -10.54 12.45 6.73
C GLU A 28 -9.43 13.41 7.19
N GLY A 29 -8.17 13.05 6.94
CA GLY A 29 -7.00 13.85 7.27
C GLY A 29 -6.72 15.00 6.30
N GLY A 30 -7.54 15.17 5.28
CA GLY A 30 -7.37 16.25 4.29
C GLY A 30 -6.44 15.91 3.13
N TYR A 31 -6.15 14.63 2.92
CA TYR A 31 -5.35 14.14 1.80
C TYR A 31 -6.24 13.56 0.71
N GLN A 32 -5.69 13.46 -0.50
CA GLN A 32 -6.35 12.76 -1.59
C GLN A 32 -5.60 11.45 -1.87
N PRO A 33 -6.18 10.28 -1.55
CA PRO A 33 -5.59 9.02 -1.95
C PRO A 33 -5.75 8.79 -3.44
N VAL A 34 -4.70 8.29 -4.08
CA VAL A 34 -4.71 7.81 -5.46
C VAL A 34 -4.31 6.35 -5.44
N VAL A 35 -5.22 5.50 -5.87
CA VAL A 35 -5.00 4.04 -5.92
C VAL A 35 -4.18 3.69 -7.15
N ALA A 36 -3.00 3.15 -6.92
CA ALA A 36 -2.07 2.75 -7.96
C ALA A 36 -1.87 1.23 -7.96
N ALA A 37 -1.85 0.65 -9.14
CA ALA A 37 -1.73 -0.78 -9.35
C ALA A 37 -0.94 -1.06 -10.65
N PRO A 38 -0.58 -2.34 -10.96
CA PRO A 38 0.10 -2.65 -12.20
C PRO A 38 -0.60 -2.12 -13.45
N GLU A 39 -1.93 -2.18 -13.45
CA GLU A 39 -2.77 -1.68 -14.54
C GLU A 39 -3.94 -0.86 -13.99
N LYS A 40 -4.46 0.04 -14.82
CA LYS A 40 -5.68 0.80 -14.48
C LYS A 40 -6.91 -0.05 -14.76
N ARG A 41 -7.31 -0.86 -13.77
CA ARG A 41 -8.49 -1.72 -13.81
C ARG A 41 -9.05 -1.95 -12.40
N LYS A 42 -10.13 -2.71 -12.33
CA LYS A 42 -10.68 -3.20 -11.06
C LYS A 42 -9.85 -4.36 -10.50
N TYR A 43 -9.59 -4.33 -9.20
CA TYR A 43 -8.84 -5.36 -8.46
C TYR A 43 -9.71 -6.02 -7.43
N GLN A 44 -9.56 -7.33 -7.29
CA GLN A 44 -10.22 -8.11 -6.26
C GLN A 44 -9.37 -8.10 -4.99
N MET A 45 -9.93 -7.56 -3.91
CA MET A 45 -9.33 -7.62 -2.59
C MET A 45 -9.77 -8.89 -1.84
N VAL A 46 -9.07 -9.20 -0.78
CA VAL A 46 -9.34 -10.35 0.09
C VAL A 46 -9.55 -9.90 1.53
N MET A 47 -10.15 -10.74 2.35
CA MET A 47 -10.26 -10.57 3.79
C MET A 47 -9.56 -11.72 4.50
N HIS A 48 -8.77 -11.39 5.52
CA HIS A 48 -8.11 -12.36 6.36
C HIS A 48 -8.74 -12.36 7.74
N GLU A 49 -9.44 -13.43 8.07
CA GLU A 49 -10.16 -13.58 9.33
C GLU A 49 -9.95 -14.95 9.93
N VAL A 50 -10.05 -15.04 11.26
CA VAL A 50 -10.07 -16.31 11.97
C VAL A 50 -11.51 -16.77 12.09
N LYS A 51 -11.84 -17.88 11.47
CA LYS A 51 -13.15 -18.49 11.59
C LYS A 51 -13.39 -18.96 13.05
N PRO A 52 -14.60 -18.79 13.61
CA PRO A 52 -14.90 -19.28 14.95
C PRO A 52 -14.52 -20.75 15.15
N GLY A 53 -13.76 -21.04 16.20
CA GLY A 53 -13.26 -22.37 16.50
C GLY A 53 -11.95 -22.77 15.78
N TRP A 54 -11.40 -21.88 14.94
CA TRP A 54 -10.12 -22.09 14.26
C TRP A 54 -8.99 -21.30 14.94
N THR A 55 -7.78 -21.76 14.78
CA THR A 55 -6.58 -21.11 15.32
C THR A 55 -5.72 -20.47 14.22
N ILE A 56 -6.14 -20.59 12.97
CA ILE A 56 -5.43 -20.06 11.81
C ILE A 56 -6.32 -19.08 11.03
N THR A 57 -5.68 -18.12 10.40
CA THR A 57 -6.33 -17.18 9.50
C THR A 57 -6.79 -17.87 8.22
N LYS A 58 -7.99 -17.53 7.78
CA LYS A 58 -8.53 -17.94 6.48
C LYS A 58 -8.68 -16.72 5.58
N GLU A 59 -8.34 -16.90 4.31
CA GLU A 59 -8.58 -15.90 3.27
C GLU A 59 -9.98 -16.06 2.71
N TRP A 60 -10.72 -14.96 2.68
CA TRP A 60 -12.07 -14.86 2.13
C TRP A 60 -12.09 -13.83 1.01
N GLU A 61 -13.11 -13.92 0.15
CA GLU A 61 -13.40 -12.87 -0.82
C GLU A 61 -13.72 -11.55 -0.10
N GLY A 62 -13.00 -10.49 -0.47
CA GLY A 62 -13.22 -9.14 0.03
C GLY A 62 -13.95 -8.26 -1.00
N TYR A 63 -13.86 -6.95 -0.79
CA TYR A 63 -14.40 -5.98 -1.73
C TYR A 63 -13.52 -5.83 -2.96
N THR A 64 -14.00 -5.08 -3.95
CA THR A 64 -13.21 -4.67 -5.11
C THR A 64 -12.78 -3.21 -4.96
N ILE A 65 -11.69 -2.84 -5.65
CA ILE A 65 -11.22 -1.48 -5.72
C ILE A 65 -10.77 -1.16 -7.15
N ASP A 66 -11.13 0.03 -7.63
CA ASP A 66 -10.66 0.49 -8.93
C ASP A 66 -9.33 1.22 -8.79
N ALA A 67 -8.36 0.88 -9.62
CA ALA A 67 -7.10 1.61 -9.70
C ALA A 67 -7.30 2.90 -10.49
N ASP A 68 -6.83 4.01 -9.93
CA ASP A 68 -6.88 5.32 -10.56
C ASP A 68 -5.77 5.49 -11.60
N ILE A 69 -4.62 4.84 -11.38
CA ILE A 69 -3.44 4.98 -12.21
C ILE A 69 -2.64 3.66 -12.25
N ALA A 70 -2.01 3.38 -13.39
CA ALA A 70 -1.05 2.29 -13.51
C ALA A 70 0.34 2.72 -13.01
N PHE A 71 1.13 1.79 -12.48
CA PHE A 71 2.48 2.10 -11.98
C PHE A 71 3.36 2.82 -13.00
N LYS A 72 3.29 2.42 -14.25
CA LYS A 72 4.09 3.02 -15.34
C LYS A 72 3.76 4.49 -15.63
N ASP A 73 2.58 4.95 -15.23
CA ASP A 73 2.09 6.30 -15.49
C ASP A 73 2.30 7.25 -14.29
N ILE A 74 2.85 6.75 -13.19
CA ILE A 74 3.09 7.53 -11.99
C ILE A 74 4.24 8.51 -12.23
N LYS A 75 3.98 9.79 -11.92
CA LYS A 75 4.99 10.85 -11.80
C LYS A 75 5.23 11.11 -10.32
N PRO A 76 6.26 10.52 -9.72
CA PRO A 76 6.41 10.51 -8.27
C PRO A 76 6.53 11.89 -7.63
N GLU A 77 7.00 12.89 -8.39
CA GLU A 77 7.12 14.28 -7.92
C GLU A 77 5.77 14.93 -7.59
N GLU A 78 4.67 14.40 -8.11
CA GLU A 78 3.31 14.94 -7.86
C GLU A 78 2.72 14.47 -6.52
N TYR A 79 3.37 13.54 -5.84
CA TYR A 79 2.82 12.88 -4.65
C TYR A 79 3.56 13.28 -3.37
N ALA A 80 2.80 13.46 -2.30
CA ALA A 80 3.32 13.80 -0.98
C ALA A 80 3.88 12.60 -0.22
N GLY A 81 3.46 11.40 -0.57
CA GLY A 81 3.88 10.16 0.08
C GLY A 81 3.34 8.92 -0.59
N ILE A 82 3.74 7.76 -0.09
CA ILE A 82 3.36 6.45 -0.60
C ILE A 82 3.02 5.50 0.54
N LEU A 83 1.94 4.74 0.38
CA LEU A 83 1.50 3.72 1.32
C LEU A 83 1.35 2.38 0.59
N PHE A 84 1.98 1.34 1.12
CA PHE A 84 1.88 -0.03 0.60
C PHE A 84 0.85 -0.81 1.41
N SER A 85 -0.19 -1.29 0.75
CA SER A 85 -1.18 -2.17 1.36
C SER A 85 -0.65 -3.58 1.55
N GLY A 86 -1.29 -4.35 2.43
CA GLY A 86 -0.92 -5.73 2.75
C GLY A 86 -1.67 -6.78 1.92
N GLY A 87 -1.84 -7.95 2.50
CA GLY A 87 -2.39 -9.11 1.82
C GLY A 87 -1.33 -9.88 1.03
N ARG A 88 -1.73 -10.60 -0.02
CA ARG A 88 -0.79 -11.30 -0.90
C ARG A 88 -0.30 -10.46 -2.09
N ALA A 89 -0.94 -9.34 -2.36
CA ALA A 89 -0.58 -8.48 -3.48
C ALA A 89 0.92 -8.11 -3.51
N PRO A 90 1.58 -7.78 -2.39
CA PRO A 90 3.01 -7.47 -2.40
C PRO A 90 3.89 -8.55 -3.03
N GLU A 91 3.52 -9.83 -2.90
CA GLU A 91 4.28 -10.94 -3.50
C GLU A 91 4.27 -10.90 -5.03
N TYR A 92 3.20 -10.39 -5.62
CA TYR A 92 3.02 -10.31 -7.08
C TYR A 92 3.60 -9.04 -7.69
N ILE A 93 3.61 -7.93 -6.93
CA ILE A 93 3.98 -6.61 -7.46
C ILE A 93 5.39 -6.17 -7.09
N ARG A 94 6.07 -6.82 -6.15
CA ARG A 94 7.38 -6.40 -5.62
C ARG A 94 8.50 -6.36 -6.67
N GLU A 95 8.36 -7.10 -7.75
CA GLU A 95 9.33 -7.16 -8.85
C GLU A 95 8.97 -6.21 -10.03
N ASP A 96 7.87 -5.47 -9.92
CA ASP A 96 7.46 -4.52 -10.95
C ASP A 96 8.46 -3.36 -11.04
N GLU A 97 9.11 -3.22 -12.18
CA GLU A 97 10.16 -2.21 -12.38
C GLU A 97 9.65 -0.78 -12.23
N ALA A 98 8.45 -0.49 -12.73
CA ALA A 98 7.85 0.84 -12.61
C ALA A 98 7.61 1.19 -11.14
N LEU A 99 7.07 0.24 -10.35
CA LEU A 99 6.87 0.41 -8.91
C LEU A 99 8.21 0.58 -8.18
N LEU A 100 9.21 -0.23 -8.51
CA LEU A 100 10.55 -0.12 -7.91
C LEU A 100 11.18 1.24 -8.17
N ASN A 101 11.04 1.78 -9.39
CA ASN A 101 11.56 3.10 -9.75
C ASN A 101 10.84 4.22 -8.97
N VAL A 102 9.52 4.17 -8.85
CA VAL A 102 8.74 5.12 -8.04
C VAL A 102 9.15 5.05 -6.57
N THR A 103 9.27 3.85 -6.04
CA THR A 103 9.64 3.62 -4.63
C THR A 103 11.04 4.15 -4.34
N ARG A 104 11.99 3.88 -5.23
CA ARG A 104 13.36 4.40 -5.11
C ARG A 104 13.40 5.91 -5.15
N TRP A 105 12.65 6.54 -6.07
CA TRP A 105 12.56 7.99 -6.15
C TRP A 105 12.00 8.59 -4.85
N MET A 106 10.92 8.02 -4.31
CA MET A 106 10.33 8.43 -3.03
C MET A 106 11.34 8.35 -1.88
N TRP A 107 12.11 7.26 -1.85
CA TRP A 107 13.16 7.07 -0.85
C TRP A 107 14.27 8.13 -0.96
N GLU A 108 14.83 8.32 -2.16
CA GLU A 108 15.91 9.27 -2.41
C GLU A 108 15.49 10.72 -2.12
N ASN A 109 14.23 11.07 -2.38
CA ASN A 109 13.68 12.40 -2.14
C ASN A 109 13.07 12.55 -0.73
N LYS A 110 13.29 11.59 0.15
CA LYS A 110 12.86 11.61 1.56
C LYS A 110 11.36 11.84 1.74
N LYS A 111 10.54 11.33 0.83
CA LYS A 111 9.10 11.38 0.94
C LYS A 111 8.62 10.40 2.01
N PRO A 112 7.54 10.72 2.75
CA PRO A 112 6.93 9.78 3.69
C PRO A 112 6.53 8.48 3.00
N MET A 113 6.92 7.37 3.62
CA MET A 113 6.60 6.03 3.17
C MET A 113 6.01 5.23 4.32
N ALA A 114 4.93 4.52 4.08
CA ALA A 114 4.28 3.67 5.07
C ALA A 114 3.92 2.31 4.44
N SER A 115 3.84 1.30 5.27
CA SER A 115 3.38 -0.02 4.86
C SER A 115 2.53 -0.64 5.96
N VAL A 116 1.57 -1.45 5.55
CA VAL A 116 0.69 -2.19 6.46
C VAL A 116 0.92 -3.67 6.21
N SER A 117 1.05 -4.45 7.30
CA SER A 117 1.19 -5.91 7.21
C SER A 117 2.32 -6.33 6.25
N SER A 118 2.04 -7.23 5.31
CA SER A 118 3.01 -7.69 4.30
C SER A 118 3.38 -6.66 3.23
N GLY A 119 2.81 -5.46 3.26
CA GLY A 119 3.23 -4.34 2.41
C GLY A 119 4.72 -4.00 2.55
N VAL A 120 5.33 -4.35 3.68
CA VAL A 120 6.78 -4.21 3.92
C VAL A 120 7.62 -4.93 2.86
N VAL A 121 7.12 -6.02 2.29
CA VAL A 121 7.82 -6.79 1.25
C VAL A 121 7.98 -5.99 -0.04
N GLY A 122 7.08 -5.06 -0.30
CA GLY A 122 7.14 -4.15 -1.45
C GLY A 122 8.05 -2.93 -1.24
N ALA A 123 8.51 -2.71 -0.01
CA ALA A 123 9.45 -1.63 0.28
C ALA A 123 10.86 -2.04 -0.17
N PRO A 124 11.66 -1.11 -0.73
CA PRO A 124 13.01 -1.45 -1.16
C PRO A 124 13.83 -1.90 0.05
N ALA A 125 14.63 -2.95 -0.15
CA ALA A 125 15.66 -3.28 0.81
C ALA A 125 16.57 -2.06 0.99
N SER A 126 16.63 -1.52 2.21
CA SER A 126 17.45 -0.36 2.50
C SER A 126 18.92 -0.68 2.20
N PRO A 127 19.60 0.09 1.37
CA PRO A 127 21.06 0.07 1.45
C PRO A 127 21.41 0.59 2.84
N ALA A 128 22.23 -0.16 3.56
CA ALA A 128 22.67 0.14 4.90
C ALA A 128 23.35 1.51 4.98
N THR A 129 22.58 2.55 5.24
CA THR A 129 23.10 3.87 5.62
C THR A 129 22.14 4.46 6.65
N PRO A 130 22.62 4.88 7.82
CA PRO A 130 21.75 5.37 8.88
C PRO A 130 21.36 6.83 8.60
N SER A 131 20.35 7.04 7.79
CA SER A 131 19.69 8.32 7.73
C SER A 131 18.29 8.19 8.34
N LYS A 132 17.92 9.21 9.10
CA LYS A 132 16.69 9.31 9.91
C LYS A 132 15.39 9.24 9.10
N GLN A 133 15.18 8.18 8.34
CA GLN A 133 13.91 7.92 7.68
C GLN A 133 13.05 7.05 8.59
N ARG A 134 11.92 7.59 9.01
CA ARG A 134 10.96 6.84 9.83
C ARG A 134 10.10 5.98 8.92
N PHE A 135 10.36 4.66 8.92
CA PHE A 135 9.33 3.71 8.59
C PHE A 135 8.36 3.64 9.76
N THR A 136 7.13 4.04 9.53
CA THR A 136 6.05 3.75 10.47
C THR A 136 5.37 2.48 9.99
N ALA A 137 5.82 1.34 10.50
CA ALA A 137 5.08 0.09 10.34
C ALA A 137 3.89 0.17 11.30
N CYS A 138 2.69 0.27 10.78
CA CYS A 138 1.48 0.12 11.58
C CYS A 138 1.09 -1.35 11.54
N THR A 139 1.49 -2.09 12.57
CA THR A 139 1.00 -3.46 12.78
C THR A 139 -0.31 -3.34 13.54
N ILE A 140 -1.43 -3.55 12.85
CA ILE A 140 -2.72 -3.71 13.52
C ILE A 140 -2.72 -5.16 14.02
N SER A 141 -2.44 -5.36 15.31
CA SER A 141 -2.70 -6.64 15.95
C SER A 141 -4.20 -6.74 16.19
N PRO A 142 -4.87 -7.82 15.78
CA PRO A 142 -6.23 -8.07 16.22
C PRO A 142 -6.18 -8.28 17.74
N SER A 143 -6.70 -7.30 18.48
CA SER A 143 -6.98 -7.49 19.89
C SER A 143 -8.13 -8.48 20.01
N GLY A 144 -7.84 -9.63 20.62
CA GLY A 144 -8.82 -10.64 20.97
C GLY A 144 -9.90 -10.15 21.90
#